data_64c474a3a5deb30fb76ecd54384a1e20
#
_entry.id   64c474a3a5deb30fb76ecd54384a1e20
#
_cell.length_a   1.000
_cell.length_b   1.000
_cell.length_c   1.000
_cell.angle_alpha   90.00
_cell.angle_beta   90.00
_cell.angle_gamma   90.00
#
_symmetry.space_group_name_H-M   'P 1'
#
loop_
_entity.id
_entity.type
_entity.pdbx_description
1 polymer ?
#
loop_
_entity_poly.entity_id
_entity_poly.type
_entity_poly.pdbx_seq_one_letter_code
_entity_poly.pdbx_strand_id
1 'polypeptide(L)'
;MLQTFFDLIKKSFLFDLRNEIHDFTIKKIRENNNTDKLLLEFGVWKGRSINYFAEKLSNYKIYGFDSFEGLSEVWLGKLDKGSFNEKGNIPKVKRNVIIIKGLIKKTLPNFIKNKNNTISFVHIDTDTYSSQKFILKTIKKNLSSGSYILFDDLVCYPSWKNGGFKALNEVFSKKEYEYIAFAEKSALIKIN
;
A
#
# COMPACT_ATOMS: atom_id res chain seq x y z
N MET A 1 5.29 -23.28 -10.92
CA MET A 1 4.80 -21.92 -10.65
C MET A 1 3.58 -21.90 -9.72
N LEU A 2 2.56 -22.76 -9.92
CA LEU A 2 1.44 -22.95 -8.99
C LEU A 2 1.91 -23.46 -7.63
N GLN A 3 2.78 -24.47 -7.60
CA GLN A 3 3.33 -25.04 -6.38
C GLN A 3 3.97 -23.96 -5.47
N THR A 4 4.74 -23.04 -6.07
CA THR A 4 5.40 -21.96 -5.31
C THR A 4 4.41 -21.00 -4.64
N PHE A 5 3.26 -20.71 -5.29
CA PHE A 5 2.21 -19.86 -4.69
C PHE A 5 1.49 -20.57 -3.55
N PHE A 6 1.16 -21.86 -3.74
CA PHE A 6 0.59 -22.67 -2.64
C PHE A 6 1.52 -22.77 -1.43
N ASP A 7 2.84 -22.86 -1.65
CA ASP A 7 3.81 -22.90 -0.54
C ASP A 7 3.89 -21.57 0.23
N LEU A 8 3.68 -20.44 -0.45
CA LEU A 8 3.60 -19.12 0.20
C LEU A 8 2.34 -19.00 1.05
N ILE A 9 1.18 -19.43 0.53
CA ILE A 9 -0.11 -19.39 1.25
C ILE A 9 -0.06 -20.28 2.51
N LYS A 10 0.54 -21.46 2.44
CA LYS A 10 0.64 -22.38 3.59
C LYS A 10 1.39 -21.81 4.79
N LYS A 11 2.25 -20.83 4.58
CA LYS A 11 3.05 -20.18 5.64
C LYS A 11 2.48 -18.84 6.10
N SER A 12 1.35 -18.41 5.52
CA SER A 12 0.74 -17.11 5.77
C SER A 12 -0.60 -17.25 6.46
N PHE A 13 -1.02 -16.21 7.17
CA PHE A 13 -2.39 -16.09 7.65
C PHE A 13 -3.35 -15.88 6.48
N LEU A 14 -4.49 -16.53 6.51
CA LEU A 14 -5.54 -16.37 5.50
C LEU A 14 -6.78 -15.80 6.17
N PHE A 15 -7.33 -14.78 5.58
CA PHE A 15 -8.55 -14.10 6.01
C PHE A 15 -9.57 -14.10 4.88
N ASP A 16 -10.83 -14.14 5.22
CA ASP A 16 -11.91 -14.12 4.24
C ASP A 16 -12.19 -12.71 3.74
N LEU A 17 -12.08 -11.70 4.61
CA LEU A 17 -12.48 -10.33 4.32
C LEU A 17 -11.31 -9.35 4.38
N ARG A 18 -11.34 -8.34 3.51
CA ARG A 18 -10.36 -7.25 3.45
C ARG A 18 -10.16 -6.53 4.80
N ASN A 19 -11.22 -6.30 5.57
CA ASN A 19 -11.10 -5.64 6.86
C ASN A 19 -10.36 -6.47 7.90
N GLU A 20 -10.35 -7.80 7.80
CA GLU A 20 -9.63 -8.66 8.72
C GLU A 20 -8.11 -8.55 8.53
N ILE A 21 -7.63 -8.50 7.28
CA ILE A 21 -6.20 -8.24 7.02
C ILE A 21 -5.80 -6.82 7.43
N HIS A 22 -6.71 -5.83 7.34
CA HIS A 22 -6.47 -4.48 7.88
C HIS A 22 -6.30 -4.52 9.39
N ASP A 23 -7.19 -5.19 10.13
CA ASP A 23 -7.10 -5.33 11.59
C ASP A 23 -5.83 -6.09 12.01
N PHE A 24 -5.50 -7.16 11.30
CA PHE A 24 -4.25 -7.88 11.51
C PHE A 24 -3.02 -6.99 11.27
N THR A 25 -3.03 -6.18 10.20
CA THR A 25 -1.96 -5.23 9.89
C THR A 25 -1.82 -4.18 10.99
N ILE A 26 -2.93 -3.63 11.48
CA ILE A 26 -2.95 -2.67 12.59
C ILE A 26 -2.32 -3.27 13.85
N LYS A 27 -2.65 -4.52 14.16
CA LYS A 27 -2.02 -5.26 15.27
C LYS A 27 -0.50 -5.33 15.09
N LYS A 28 -0.02 -5.66 13.87
CA LYS A 28 1.42 -5.73 13.56
C LYS A 28 2.12 -4.38 13.68
N ILE A 29 1.47 -3.29 13.26
CA ILE A 29 2.01 -1.93 13.42
C ILE A 29 2.15 -1.58 14.92
N ARG A 30 1.14 -1.90 15.73
CA ARG A 30 1.16 -1.65 17.19
C ARG A 30 2.23 -2.48 17.91
N GLU A 31 2.44 -3.73 17.51
CA GLU A 31 3.49 -4.59 18.06
C GLU A 31 4.89 -3.99 17.86
N ASN A 32 5.13 -3.31 16.75
CA ASN A 32 6.39 -2.59 16.48
C ASN A 32 6.55 -1.29 17.29
N ASN A 33 5.46 -0.75 17.82
CA ASN A 33 5.35 0.40 18.73
C ASN A 33 6.30 1.60 18.44
N ASN A 34 6.51 1.91 17.16
CA ASN A 34 7.41 2.99 16.74
C ASN A 34 6.62 4.11 16.05
N THR A 35 6.25 5.13 16.82
CA THR A 35 5.48 6.29 16.35
C THR A 35 6.27 7.30 15.53
N ASP A 36 7.60 7.23 15.55
CA ASP A 36 8.48 8.16 14.83
C ASP A 36 8.70 7.75 13.36
N LYS A 37 8.35 6.52 13.03
CA LYS A 37 8.41 6.02 11.65
C LYS A 37 7.19 6.45 10.84
N LEU A 38 7.39 6.55 9.52
CA LEU A 38 6.34 6.96 8.59
C LEU A 38 5.33 5.82 8.35
N LEU A 39 4.04 6.18 8.35
CA LEU A 39 2.94 5.37 7.84
C LEU A 39 2.38 6.07 6.60
N LEU A 40 2.36 5.37 5.47
CA LEU A 40 2.00 5.92 4.17
C LEU A 40 0.83 5.15 3.56
N GLU A 41 -0.08 5.86 2.89
CA GLU A 41 -1.10 5.27 2.02
C GLU A 41 -1.04 5.93 0.65
N PHE A 42 -1.03 5.12 -0.40
CA PHE A 42 -1.04 5.54 -1.79
C PHE A 42 -2.34 5.10 -2.46
N GLY A 43 -3.13 6.08 -2.92
CA GLY A 43 -4.52 5.90 -3.32
C GLY A 43 -5.45 6.08 -2.12
N VAL A 44 -6.00 7.27 -1.98
CA VAL A 44 -6.88 7.63 -0.84
C VAL A 44 -8.34 7.65 -1.26
N TRP A 45 -8.60 8.10 -2.48
CA TRP A 45 -9.96 8.24 -3.05
C TRP A 45 -10.93 8.90 -2.06
N LYS A 46 -11.96 8.17 -1.61
CA LYS A 46 -12.97 8.64 -0.64
C LYS A 46 -12.53 8.54 0.82
N GLY A 47 -11.30 8.13 1.09
CA GLY A 47 -10.70 8.10 2.42
C GLY A 47 -11.18 6.97 3.34
N ARG A 48 -11.75 5.88 2.78
CA ARG A 48 -12.30 4.79 3.62
C ARG A 48 -11.19 4.07 4.39
N SER A 49 -10.17 3.57 3.69
CA SER A 49 -9.05 2.83 4.28
C SER A 49 -8.21 3.69 5.20
N ILE A 50 -7.80 4.89 4.74
CA ILE A 50 -6.96 5.79 5.55
C ILE A 50 -7.64 6.21 6.85
N ASN A 51 -8.95 6.47 6.82
CA ASN A 51 -9.72 6.81 8.03
C ASN A 51 -9.86 5.60 8.96
N TYR A 52 -9.99 4.38 8.41
CA TYR A 52 -10.04 3.17 9.20
C TYR A 52 -8.72 2.93 9.96
N PHE A 53 -7.57 3.03 9.25
CA PHE A 53 -6.26 2.97 9.88
C PHE A 53 -6.06 4.09 10.91
N ALA A 54 -6.42 5.32 10.55
CA ALA A 54 -6.23 6.49 11.41
C ALA A 54 -7.03 6.43 12.71
N GLU A 55 -8.24 5.89 12.68
CA GLU A 55 -9.08 5.70 13.86
C GLU A 55 -8.44 4.72 14.85
N LYS A 56 -7.93 3.61 14.32
CA LYS A 56 -7.34 2.55 15.14
C LYS A 56 -5.88 2.85 15.54
N LEU A 57 -5.20 3.73 14.81
CA LEU A 57 -3.82 4.16 15.05
C LEU A 57 -3.76 5.66 15.45
N SER A 58 -4.58 6.07 16.41
CA SER A 58 -4.77 7.48 16.78
C SER A 58 -3.49 8.21 17.22
N ASN A 59 -2.50 7.48 17.74
CA ASN A 59 -1.20 8.02 18.16
C ASN A 59 -0.17 8.13 17.01
N TYR A 60 -0.52 7.68 15.81
CA TYR A 60 0.34 7.71 14.63
C TYR A 60 -0.12 8.79 13.66
N LYS A 61 0.83 9.43 12.97
CA LYS A 61 0.53 10.26 11.80
C LYS A 61 0.54 9.39 10.55
N ILE A 62 -0.51 9.49 9.73
CA ILE A 62 -0.62 8.75 8.47
C ILE A 62 -0.62 9.76 7.33
N TYR A 63 0.24 9.53 6.32
CA TYR A 63 0.35 10.39 5.16
C TYR A 63 -0.31 9.71 3.96
N GLY A 64 -1.36 10.34 3.43
CA GLY A 64 -2.11 9.84 2.28
C GLY A 64 -1.74 10.59 1.00
N PHE A 65 -1.38 9.85 -0.05
CA PHE A 65 -1.01 10.39 -1.35
C PHE A 65 -2.09 10.10 -2.38
N ASP A 66 -2.66 11.14 -2.98
CA ASP A 66 -3.63 11.02 -4.06
C ASP A 66 -3.70 12.33 -4.87
N SER A 67 -3.99 12.22 -6.15
CA SER A 67 -4.31 13.39 -7.00
C SER A 67 -5.77 13.81 -6.88
N PHE A 68 -6.65 12.86 -6.55
CA PHE A 68 -8.10 12.98 -6.61
C PHE A 68 -8.64 13.28 -8.02
N GLU A 69 -7.84 13.00 -9.04
CA GLU A 69 -8.16 13.17 -10.46
C GLU A 69 -8.40 11.81 -11.16
N GLY A 70 -8.35 10.72 -10.38
CA GLY A 70 -8.56 9.35 -10.85
C GLY A 70 -7.32 8.71 -11.48
N LEU A 71 -7.52 7.53 -12.07
CA LEU A 71 -6.45 6.72 -12.64
C LEU A 71 -5.74 7.45 -13.78
N SER A 72 -4.41 7.40 -13.79
CA SER A 72 -3.59 8.00 -14.85
C SER A 72 -3.53 7.16 -16.13
N GLU A 73 -3.88 5.88 -16.05
CA GLU A 73 -3.87 4.90 -17.13
C GLU A 73 -5.01 3.88 -16.95
N VAL A 74 -5.29 3.11 -17.99
CA VAL A 74 -6.29 2.02 -17.94
C VAL A 74 -5.81 0.94 -16.98
N TRP A 75 -6.69 0.46 -16.10
CA TRP A 75 -6.39 -0.64 -15.20
C TRP A 75 -6.85 -1.97 -15.79
N LEU A 76 -5.91 -2.76 -16.29
CA LEU A 76 -6.10 -4.14 -16.78
C LEU A 76 -7.30 -4.34 -17.73
N GLY A 77 -7.62 -3.33 -18.55
CA GLY A 77 -8.75 -3.36 -19.48
C GLY A 77 -10.13 -3.31 -18.83
N LYS A 78 -10.22 -3.00 -17.52
CA LYS A 78 -11.48 -3.00 -16.77
C LYS A 78 -11.95 -1.62 -16.38
N LEU A 79 -11.05 -0.74 -15.98
CA LEU A 79 -11.36 0.62 -15.58
C LEU A 79 -10.55 1.59 -16.42
N ASP A 80 -11.24 2.58 -16.98
CA ASP A 80 -10.65 3.57 -17.85
C ASP A 80 -9.82 4.60 -17.05
N LYS A 81 -8.94 5.27 -17.78
CA LYS A 81 -8.28 6.48 -17.28
C LYS A 81 -9.36 7.46 -16.77
N GLY A 82 -9.12 8.03 -15.59
CA GLY A 82 -10.06 8.92 -14.91
C GLY A 82 -11.07 8.20 -14.01
N SER A 83 -11.08 6.86 -13.96
CA SER A 83 -11.87 6.15 -12.92
C SER A 83 -11.42 6.58 -11.53
N PHE A 84 -12.35 6.59 -10.57
CA PHE A 84 -12.14 7.09 -9.19
C PHE A 84 -11.87 8.60 -9.08
N ASN A 85 -12.25 9.39 -10.09
CA ASN A 85 -12.07 10.85 -10.11
C ASN A 85 -13.04 11.54 -9.13
N GLU A 86 -12.50 12.26 -8.19
CA GLU A 86 -13.22 13.11 -7.22
C GLU A 86 -13.10 14.60 -7.59
N LYS A 87 -12.75 14.91 -8.86
CA LYS A 87 -12.57 16.29 -9.39
C LYS A 87 -11.59 17.12 -8.57
N GLY A 88 -10.57 16.47 -8.05
CA GLY A 88 -9.57 17.10 -7.18
C GLY A 88 -10.04 17.38 -5.75
N ASN A 89 -11.23 16.95 -5.34
CA ASN A 89 -11.74 17.19 -3.99
C ASN A 89 -11.12 16.23 -2.98
N ILE A 90 -10.61 16.79 -1.89
CA ILE A 90 -10.06 16.01 -0.78
C ILE A 90 -11.21 15.54 0.11
N PRO A 91 -11.31 14.25 0.44
CA PRO A 91 -12.34 13.74 1.33
C PRO A 91 -12.11 14.20 2.77
N LYS A 92 -13.16 14.13 3.59
CA LYS A 92 -13.02 14.35 5.04
C LYS A 92 -12.16 13.23 5.65
N VAL A 93 -11.07 13.62 6.32
CA VAL A 93 -10.16 12.69 6.98
C VAL A 93 -10.03 12.95 8.48
N LYS A 94 -9.55 11.96 9.23
CA LYS A 94 -9.28 12.06 10.67
C LYS A 94 -8.13 13.04 10.93
N ARG A 95 -8.09 13.65 12.14
CA ARG A 95 -7.11 14.68 12.52
C ARG A 95 -5.63 14.27 12.45
N ASN A 96 -5.36 12.97 12.54
CA ASN A 96 -4.01 12.40 12.46
C ASN A 96 -3.61 11.97 11.04
N VAL A 97 -4.44 12.28 10.03
CA VAL A 97 -4.15 12.08 8.61
C VAL A 97 -3.67 13.39 8.00
N ILE A 98 -2.62 13.30 7.19
CA ILE A 98 -2.07 14.42 6.42
C ILE A 98 -2.13 14.04 4.93
N ILE A 99 -2.94 14.75 4.17
CA ILE A 99 -3.07 14.52 2.71
C ILE A 99 -1.97 15.25 1.96
N ILE A 100 -1.27 14.52 1.11
CA ILE A 100 -0.30 15.03 0.14
C ILE A 100 -0.97 14.97 -1.24
N LYS A 101 -1.68 16.04 -1.58
CA LYS A 101 -2.43 16.13 -2.84
C LYS A 101 -1.49 16.31 -4.04
N GLY A 102 -1.70 15.53 -5.07
CA GLY A 102 -1.03 15.62 -6.37
C GLY A 102 -0.59 14.27 -6.91
N LEU A 103 -0.06 14.29 -8.13
CA LEU A 103 0.46 13.09 -8.76
C LEU A 103 1.61 12.49 -7.92
N ILE A 104 1.52 11.22 -7.56
CA ILE A 104 2.50 10.52 -6.71
C ILE A 104 3.92 10.67 -7.27
N LYS A 105 4.08 10.61 -8.60
CA LYS A 105 5.38 10.78 -9.26
C LYS A 105 6.03 12.15 -8.98
N LYS A 106 5.24 13.19 -8.69
CA LYS A 106 5.72 14.55 -8.37
C LYS A 106 5.88 14.77 -6.88
N THR A 107 4.98 14.24 -6.05
CA THR A 107 4.92 14.53 -4.63
C THR A 107 5.83 13.63 -3.79
N LEU A 108 5.88 12.33 -4.09
CA LEU A 108 6.60 11.35 -3.27
C LEU A 108 8.11 11.59 -3.18
N PRO A 109 8.85 11.89 -4.28
CA PRO A 109 10.29 12.10 -4.19
C PRO A 109 10.67 13.25 -3.25
N ASN A 110 9.95 14.37 -3.33
CA ASN A 110 10.18 15.53 -2.47
C ASN A 110 9.82 15.23 -1.01
N PHE A 111 8.73 14.50 -0.77
CA PHE A 111 8.32 14.09 0.57
C PHE A 111 9.40 13.23 1.23
N ILE A 112 9.87 12.18 0.55
CA ILE A 112 10.90 11.27 1.07
C ILE A 112 12.20 12.03 1.36
N LYS A 113 12.65 12.90 0.44
CA LYS A 113 13.85 13.72 0.62
C LYS A 113 13.76 14.61 1.87
N ASN A 114 12.60 15.25 2.08
CA ASN A 114 12.41 16.20 3.18
C ASN A 114 12.22 15.51 4.55
N LYS A 115 11.64 14.33 4.56
CA LYS A 115 11.38 13.59 5.81
C LYS A 115 12.59 12.78 6.28
N ASN A 116 13.32 12.16 5.34
CA ASN A 116 14.48 11.28 5.61
C ASN A 116 14.26 10.25 6.74
N ASN A 117 13.01 9.85 6.97
CA ASN A 117 12.63 8.93 8.04
C ASN A 117 12.45 7.52 7.48
N THR A 118 12.63 6.53 8.35
CA THR A 118 12.29 5.15 8.05
C THR A 118 10.77 4.98 7.96
N ILE A 119 10.33 4.17 7.02
CA ILE A 119 8.93 3.81 6.83
C ILE A 119 8.66 2.51 7.59
N SER A 120 7.63 2.48 8.44
CA SER A 120 7.21 1.25 9.12
C SER A 120 6.05 0.54 8.43
N PHE A 121 5.19 1.31 7.75
CA PHE A 121 4.03 0.76 7.06
C PHE A 121 3.71 1.52 5.79
N VAL A 122 3.31 0.76 4.77
CA VAL A 122 2.81 1.28 3.50
C VAL A 122 1.56 0.52 3.10
N HIS A 123 0.48 1.24 2.79
CA HIS A 123 -0.68 0.71 2.09
C HIS A 123 -0.64 1.17 0.63
N ILE A 124 -0.67 0.24 -0.31
CA ILE A 124 -0.65 0.50 -1.76
C ILE A 124 -1.99 0.13 -2.36
N ASP A 125 -2.78 1.13 -2.72
CA ASP A 125 -4.12 1.03 -3.31
C ASP A 125 -4.21 1.95 -4.55
N THR A 126 -3.28 1.77 -5.50
CA THR A 126 -3.15 2.61 -6.71
C THR A 126 -3.47 1.87 -8.00
N ASP A 127 -3.96 0.65 -7.92
CA ASP A 127 -4.38 -0.22 -9.02
C ASP A 127 -3.30 -0.47 -10.09
N THR A 128 -2.66 0.56 -10.64
CA THR A 128 -1.84 0.46 -11.85
C THR A 128 -0.42 -0.03 -11.58
N TYR A 129 0.10 -0.88 -12.47
CA TYR A 129 1.48 -1.37 -12.40
C TYR A 129 2.52 -0.25 -12.36
N SER A 130 2.32 0.79 -13.20
CA SER A 130 3.30 1.87 -13.30
C SER A 130 3.41 2.67 -12.01
N SER A 131 2.27 2.94 -11.35
CA SER A 131 2.23 3.64 -10.07
C SER A 131 2.85 2.81 -8.96
N GLN A 132 2.47 1.54 -8.84
CA GLN A 132 2.99 0.64 -7.81
C GLN A 132 4.50 0.43 -7.96
N LYS A 133 4.99 0.22 -9.18
CA LYS A 133 6.44 0.10 -9.45
C LYS A 133 7.20 1.36 -9.08
N PHE A 134 6.67 2.54 -9.42
CA PHE A 134 7.29 3.82 -9.09
C PHE A 134 7.36 4.02 -7.57
N ILE A 135 6.25 3.76 -6.85
CA ILE A 135 6.19 3.85 -5.40
C ILE A 135 7.26 2.96 -4.78
N LEU A 136 7.23 1.66 -5.09
CA LEU A 136 8.16 0.68 -4.51
C LEU A 136 9.62 1.05 -4.76
N LYS A 137 9.99 1.48 -5.98
CA LYS A 137 11.34 1.94 -6.30
C LYS A 137 11.76 3.15 -5.47
N THR A 138 10.84 4.11 -5.28
CA THR A 138 11.14 5.36 -4.58
C THR A 138 11.33 5.15 -3.08
N ILE A 139 10.51 4.29 -2.47
CA ILE A 139 10.53 4.09 -1.02
C ILE A 139 11.51 3.00 -0.56
N LYS A 140 12.02 2.14 -1.48
CA LYS A 140 12.83 0.96 -1.13
C LYS A 140 13.94 1.25 -0.12
N LYS A 141 14.66 2.35 -0.30
CA LYS A 141 15.78 2.73 0.58
C LYS A 141 15.35 3.23 1.97
N ASN A 142 14.08 3.58 2.13
CA ASN A 142 13.51 4.05 3.39
C ASN A 142 12.80 2.95 4.18
N LEU A 143 12.68 1.76 3.60
CA LEU A 143 12.21 0.57 4.30
C LEU A 143 13.35 -0.07 5.09
N SER A 144 13.03 -0.65 6.22
CA SER A 144 13.97 -1.41 7.06
C SER A 144 13.38 -2.78 7.41
N SER A 145 14.21 -3.67 7.91
CA SER A 145 13.72 -4.93 8.48
C SER A 145 12.57 -4.67 9.46
N GLY A 146 11.49 -5.42 9.31
CA GLY A 146 10.24 -5.25 10.07
C GLY A 146 9.26 -4.23 9.50
N SER A 147 9.57 -3.52 8.40
CA SER A 147 8.58 -2.70 7.69
C SER A 147 7.52 -3.57 7.02
N TYR A 148 6.27 -3.10 7.00
CA TYR A 148 5.16 -3.80 6.36
C TYR A 148 4.68 -3.07 5.11
N ILE A 149 4.32 -3.83 4.07
CA ILE A 149 3.63 -3.31 2.88
C ILE A 149 2.36 -4.13 2.70
N LEU A 150 1.21 -3.46 2.76
CA LEU A 150 -0.08 -4.01 2.42
C LEU A 150 -0.46 -3.57 1.00
N PHE A 151 -0.67 -4.52 0.13
CA PHE A 151 -1.24 -4.29 -1.20
C PHE A 151 -2.73 -4.57 -1.16
N ASP A 152 -3.54 -3.68 -1.70
CA ASP A 152 -4.98 -3.90 -1.84
C ASP A 152 -5.27 -4.94 -2.93
N ASP A 153 -4.62 -4.80 -4.08
CA ASP A 153 -4.73 -5.68 -5.23
C ASP A 153 -3.35 -6.26 -5.61
N LEU A 154 -2.99 -7.44 -5.09
CA LEU A 154 -1.74 -8.12 -5.44
C LEU A 154 -1.95 -9.43 -6.19
N VAL A 155 -2.95 -10.23 -5.79
CA VAL A 155 -3.17 -11.61 -6.24
C VAL A 155 -4.64 -11.89 -6.53
N CYS A 156 -4.95 -13.06 -7.08
CA CYS A 156 -6.32 -13.62 -7.17
C CYS A 156 -7.35 -12.79 -7.96
N TYR A 157 -6.91 -11.97 -8.93
CA TYR A 157 -7.79 -11.31 -9.90
C TYR A 157 -7.28 -11.53 -11.33
N PRO A 158 -8.13 -11.40 -12.38
CA PRO A 158 -7.68 -11.61 -13.74
C PRO A 158 -6.45 -10.77 -14.10
N SER A 159 -5.41 -11.41 -14.65
CA SER A 159 -4.15 -10.77 -15.04
C SER A 159 -3.31 -10.16 -13.90
N TRP A 160 -3.56 -10.52 -12.63
CA TRP A 160 -2.85 -10.02 -11.46
C TRP A 160 -1.31 -10.10 -11.57
N LYS A 161 -0.80 -11.08 -12.32
CA LYS A 161 0.65 -11.23 -12.57
C LYS A 161 1.27 -10.07 -13.34
N ASN A 162 0.47 -9.23 -13.99
CA ASN A 162 0.91 -8.06 -14.75
C ASN A 162 0.79 -6.74 -13.97
N GLY A 163 0.17 -6.76 -12.78
CA GLY A 163 -0.04 -5.62 -11.90
C GLY A 163 1.01 -5.48 -10.80
N GLY A 164 0.52 -5.31 -9.57
CA GLY A 164 1.33 -5.15 -8.37
C GLY A 164 2.31 -6.28 -8.11
N PHE A 165 1.91 -7.51 -8.40
CA PHE A 165 2.79 -8.67 -8.27
C PHE A 165 4.03 -8.56 -9.17
N LYS A 166 3.88 -8.10 -10.42
CA LYS A 166 5.00 -7.83 -11.32
C LYS A 166 5.89 -6.72 -10.77
N ALA A 167 5.28 -5.62 -10.31
CA ALA A 167 6.01 -4.49 -9.76
C ALA A 167 6.85 -4.90 -8.54
N LEU A 168 6.28 -5.69 -7.62
CA LEU A 168 6.97 -6.22 -6.45
C LEU A 168 8.18 -7.07 -6.83
N ASN A 169 8.00 -8.05 -7.72
CA ASN A 169 9.10 -8.96 -8.13
C ASN A 169 10.19 -8.29 -8.98
N GLU A 170 9.92 -7.16 -9.61
CA GLU A 170 10.94 -6.38 -10.34
C GLU A 170 11.74 -5.44 -9.43
N VAL A 171 11.18 -5.05 -8.28
CA VAL A 171 11.83 -4.12 -7.35
C VAL A 171 12.53 -4.85 -6.21
N PHE A 172 11.94 -5.94 -5.72
CA PHE A 172 12.48 -6.73 -4.61
C PHE A 172 12.83 -8.16 -5.05
N SER A 173 13.94 -8.65 -4.58
CA SER A 173 14.24 -10.08 -4.62
C SER A 173 13.40 -10.83 -3.57
N LYS A 174 13.16 -12.12 -3.79
CA LYS A 174 12.39 -12.97 -2.86
C LYS A 174 13.02 -13.12 -1.48
N LYS A 175 14.29 -12.75 -1.31
CA LYS A 175 15.00 -12.79 -0.01
C LYS A 175 14.79 -11.53 0.81
N GLU A 176 14.30 -10.44 0.18
CA GLU A 176 14.14 -9.14 0.83
C GLU A 176 12.79 -9.01 1.55
N TYR A 177 11.86 -9.95 1.37
CA TYR A 177 10.54 -9.91 2.02
C TYR A 177 9.95 -11.30 2.22
N GLU A 178 8.99 -11.38 3.12
CA GLU A 178 8.15 -12.55 3.35
C GLU A 178 6.66 -12.18 3.28
N TYR A 179 5.83 -13.10 2.78
CA TYR A 179 4.38 -12.95 2.85
C TYR A 179 3.90 -13.32 4.24
N ILE A 180 3.11 -12.43 4.84
CA ILE A 180 2.59 -12.61 6.21
C ILE A 180 1.11 -13.00 6.21
N ALA A 181 0.31 -12.38 5.32
CA ALA A 181 -1.13 -12.63 5.27
C ALA A 181 -1.71 -12.36 3.89
N PHE A 182 -2.85 -12.98 3.61
CA PHE A 182 -3.67 -12.76 2.43
C PHE A 182 -5.14 -12.62 2.84
N ALA A 183 -5.89 -11.81 2.08
CA ALA A 183 -7.34 -11.72 2.12
C ALA A 183 -7.87 -11.32 0.75
N GLU A 184 -8.81 -12.07 0.18
CA GLU A 184 -9.35 -11.78 -1.15
C GLU A 184 -8.23 -11.56 -2.20
N LYS A 185 -8.01 -10.31 -2.59
CA LYS A 185 -6.97 -9.88 -3.55
C LYS A 185 -5.75 -9.27 -2.85
N SER A 186 -5.89 -8.94 -1.58
CA SER A 186 -4.90 -8.23 -0.79
C SER A 186 -3.81 -9.15 -0.27
N ALA A 187 -2.62 -8.60 -0.09
CA ALA A 187 -1.51 -9.30 0.55
C ALA A 187 -0.69 -8.36 1.43
N LEU A 188 -0.34 -8.84 2.62
CA LEU A 188 0.58 -8.20 3.54
C LEU A 188 1.95 -8.87 3.43
N ILE A 189 2.97 -8.09 3.18
CA ILE A 189 4.37 -8.53 3.23
C ILE A 189 5.13 -7.80 4.33
N LYS A 190 6.18 -8.45 4.84
CA LYS A 190 7.14 -7.87 5.77
C LYS A 190 8.52 -7.86 5.13
N ILE A 191 9.23 -6.77 5.28
CA ILE A 191 10.63 -6.60 4.82
C ILE A 191 11.57 -7.29 5.82
N ASN A 192 12.53 -8.07 5.28
CA ASN A 192 13.52 -8.84 6.04
C ASN A 192 14.72 -7.99 6.49
#